data_1659a6c22c4b0ca7cc578d20d76049ab
#
_entry.id   1659a6c22c4b0ca7cc578d20d76049ab
#
_cell.length_a   1.000
_cell.length_b   1.000
_cell.length_c   1.000
_cell.angle_alpha   90.00
_cell.angle_beta   90.00
_cell.angle_gamma   90.00
#
_symmetry.space_group_name_H-M   'P 1'
#
loop_
_entity.id
_entity.type
_entity.pdbx_description
1 polymer ?
#
loop_
_entity_poly.entity_id
_entity_poly.type
_entity_poly.pdbx_seq_one_letter_code
_entity_poly.pdbx_strand_id
1 'polypeptide(L)'
;KKMDSNSSLDWPQVLNYNGTYKYLYLEGNVSYVDFYLHQPSVAAVFITSYLLIFLLCMVGNGGVCFIILWSKHMRTVTNLFILNLAVSDLLVGLFCMPTTLLDNIIAGWPFGSLVCKMSGMVQGISVSASVFTLVAIAVDRFWCIVHPFKQKLTIRTAVAIIAGIWILAVAIMCPSAVLLQVQEEKHFQVLLGSGNATRPVFWCREEWPEPGMRKIYTTVLFANIYLAPLSLIVIMYARISISLSHAAMPGAGKRSQEQRHSVWKRKQKVIKMLIVVTLLFALSWLPLWTLMLLSDYASLSDLQLQLINIYIYPFAHWLAFFNSSINPIIYGFCNENFRRGFQAVFKLQLCSRALCSQPGQSNAILPAAHCQAHHDQAPPTATEEGKPVKKGNWVNNQQDLIMEDLKEPCDNGIK
;
A
#
# COMPACT_ATOMS: atom_id res chain seq x y z
N LYS A 1 56.28 48.97 7.12
CA LYS A 1 55.32 48.83 6.06
C LYS A 1 54.03 48.27 6.70
N LYS A 2 53.00 49.13 6.67
CA LYS A 2 51.68 48.93 7.27
C LYS A 2 51.04 47.67 6.65
N MET A 3 50.54 46.79 7.49
CA MET A 3 49.56 45.77 7.16
C MET A 3 48.20 46.48 7.08
N ASP A 4 47.62 46.53 5.92
CA ASP A 4 46.25 46.95 5.72
C ASP A 4 45.32 45.82 6.11
N SER A 5 44.63 46.04 7.22
CA SER A 5 43.49 45.26 7.68
C SER A 5 42.24 45.80 6.99
N ASN A 6 41.84 45.18 5.89
CA ASN A 6 40.47 45.27 5.36
C ASN A 6 40.17 44.04 4.53
N SER A 7 39.96 42.94 5.21
CA SER A 7 39.15 41.86 4.66
C SER A 7 37.72 42.08 5.22
N SER A 8 36.91 42.77 4.45
CA SER A 8 35.47 42.78 4.65
C SER A 8 34.98 41.36 4.56
N LEU A 9 34.61 40.79 5.70
CA LEU A 9 33.79 39.59 5.72
C LEU A 9 32.52 39.93 4.94
N ASP A 10 32.39 39.40 3.74
CA ASP A 10 31.12 39.39 3.03
C ASP A 10 30.12 38.61 3.86
N TRP A 11 29.19 39.30 4.47
CA TRP A 11 28.10 38.71 5.22
C TRP A 11 27.26 37.90 4.25
N PRO A 12 26.81 36.70 4.64
CA PRO A 12 26.03 35.81 3.78
C PRO A 12 24.79 36.56 3.28
N GLN A 13 24.57 36.49 1.98
CA GLN A 13 23.29 36.94 1.40
C GLN A 13 22.17 36.05 1.91
N VAL A 14 21.42 36.56 2.87
CA VAL A 14 20.20 35.96 3.36
C VAL A 14 19.15 36.11 2.27
N LEU A 15 18.88 35.05 1.51
CA LEU A 15 17.73 35.02 0.63
C LEU A 15 16.47 34.83 1.49
N ASN A 16 15.87 35.96 1.85
CA ASN A 16 14.59 36.01 2.55
C ASN A 16 13.48 35.77 1.53
N TYR A 17 12.97 34.55 1.45
CA TYR A 17 11.77 34.24 0.71
C TYR A 17 10.71 33.72 1.68
N ASN A 18 9.70 34.55 1.97
CA ASN A 18 8.53 34.26 2.79
C ASN A 18 8.79 33.62 4.18
N GLY A 19 9.69 34.19 4.96
CA GLY A 19 9.82 33.80 6.38
C GLY A 19 10.57 32.49 6.64
N THR A 20 11.11 31.84 5.62
CA THR A 20 11.92 30.61 5.75
C THR A 20 13.39 31.03 5.58
N TYR A 21 14.09 31.20 6.67
CA TYR A 21 15.54 31.48 6.66
C TYR A 21 16.27 30.17 6.33
N LYS A 22 16.73 30.05 5.08
CA LYS A 22 17.67 29.01 4.68
C LYS A 22 19.03 29.67 4.61
N TYR A 23 19.87 29.48 5.63
CA TYR A 23 21.23 29.99 5.66
C TYR A 23 22.07 29.21 4.65
N LEU A 24 22.31 29.77 3.50
CA LEU A 24 23.31 29.34 2.54
C LEU A 24 24.56 30.18 2.79
N TYR A 25 25.54 29.66 3.49
CA TYR A 25 26.84 30.29 3.65
C TYR A 25 27.71 29.87 2.46
N LEU A 26 28.21 30.85 1.74
CA LEU A 26 29.21 30.66 0.69
C LEU A 26 30.58 31.02 1.27
N GLU A 27 31.43 30.05 1.46
CA GLU A 27 32.85 30.25 1.77
C GLU A 27 33.69 29.62 0.63
N GLY A 28 34.18 30.47 -0.28
CA GLY A 28 34.82 30.01 -1.51
C GLY A 28 33.83 29.34 -2.47
N ASN A 29 34.10 28.08 -2.85
CA ASN A 29 33.30 27.28 -3.78
C ASN A 29 32.38 26.24 -3.08
N VAL A 30 32.18 26.35 -1.75
CA VAL A 30 31.40 25.42 -0.96
C VAL A 30 30.16 26.11 -0.38
N SER A 31 29.01 25.49 -0.57
CA SER A 31 27.73 25.93 -0.01
C SER A 31 27.40 25.12 1.24
N TYR A 32 27.04 25.78 2.32
CA TYR A 32 26.67 25.14 3.59
C TYR A 32 25.15 25.08 3.72
N VAL A 33 24.62 23.93 4.08
CA VAL A 33 23.20 23.69 4.29
C VAL A 33 22.94 23.19 5.70
N ASP A 34 21.78 23.56 6.26
CA ASP A 34 21.37 23.08 7.58
C ASP A 34 21.11 21.59 7.56
N PHE A 35 21.34 20.94 8.72
CA PHE A 35 21.09 19.50 8.87
C PHE A 35 19.61 19.14 8.63
N TYR A 36 18.69 19.96 9.11
CA TYR A 36 17.26 19.78 8.87
C TYR A 36 16.77 20.61 7.71
N LEU A 37 16.12 19.99 6.74
CA LEU A 37 15.55 20.65 5.54
C LEU A 37 14.37 21.55 5.86
N HIS A 38 13.68 21.30 6.99
CA HIS A 38 12.46 21.99 7.38
C HIS A 38 12.53 22.55 8.78
N GLN A 39 11.70 23.58 9.05
CA GLN A 39 11.47 24.06 10.41
C GLN A 39 10.87 22.93 11.28
N PRO A 40 11.11 22.93 12.61
CA PRO A 40 10.65 21.88 13.52
C PRO A 40 9.14 21.59 13.44
N SER A 41 8.31 22.62 13.21
CA SER A 41 6.86 22.47 13.04
C SER A 41 6.48 21.70 11.79
N VAL A 42 7.14 21.97 10.66
CA VAL A 42 6.92 21.29 9.38
C VAL A 42 7.44 19.84 9.46
N ALA A 43 8.63 19.64 10.02
CA ALA A 43 9.18 18.31 10.26
C ALA A 43 8.25 17.46 11.15
N ALA A 44 7.69 18.04 12.21
CA ALA A 44 6.72 17.34 13.08
C ALA A 44 5.46 16.91 12.31
N VAL A 45 4.95 17.73 11.38
CA VAL A 45 3.81 17.36 10.52
C VAL A 45 4.19 16.19 9.60
N PHE A 46 5.37 16.22 8.96
CA PHE A 46 5.85 15.08 8.16
C PHE A 46 5.96 13.81 8.99
N ILE A 47 6.64 13.86 10.13
CA ILE A 47 6.83 12.69 11.01
C ILE A 47 5.48 12.12 11.42
N THR A 48 4.56 12.95 11.88
CA THR A 48 3.25 12.51 12.37
C THR A 48 2.41 11.89 11.26
N SER A 49 2.38 12.53 10.07
CA SER A 49 1.62 12.04 8.92
C SER A 49 2.19 10.74 8.35
N TYR A 50 3.51 10.61 8.24
CA TYR A 50 4.16 9.36 7.81
C TYR A 50 3.99 8.23 8.82
N LEU A 51 4.08 8.52 10.13
CA LEU A 51 3.83 7.53 11.18
C LEU A 51 2.40 7.00 11.12
N LEU A 52 1.42 7.88 10.89
CA LEU A 52 0.02 7.49 10.75
C LEU A 52 -0.19 6.54 9.57
N ILE A 53 0.28 6.90 8.37
CA ILE A 53 0.13 6.05 7.18
C ILE A 53 0.94 4.75 7.31
N PHE A 54 2.11 4.78 7.96
CA PHE A 54 2.90 3.59 8.24
C PHE A 54 2.13 2.60 9.14
N LEU A 55 1.57 3.08 10.26
CA LEU A 55 0.79 2.23 11.16
C LEU A 55 -0.46 1.67 10.48
N LEU A 56 -1.18 2.49 9.72
CA LEU A 56 -2.34 2.04 8.95
C LEU A 56 -1.94 0.99 7.90
N CYS A 57 -0.82 1.18 7.21
CA CYS A 57 -0.29 0.24 6.24
C CYS A 57 0.06 -1.10 6.88
N MET A 58 0.87 -1.08 7.95
CA MET A 58 1.37 -2.29 8.60
C MET A 58 0.26 -3.08 9.28
N VAL A 59 -0.59 -2.42 10.07
CA VAL A 59 -1.70 -3.07 10.78
C VAL A 59 -2.78 -3.53 9.82
N GLY A 60 -3.14 -2.68 8.85
CA GLY A 60 -4.21 -2.97 7.90
C GLY A 60 -3.85 -4.13 6.97
N ASN A 61 -2.71 -4.04 6.26
CA ASN A 61 -2.29 -5.08 5.32
C ASN A 61 -1.84 -6.35 6.05
N GLY A 62 -1.21 -6.24 7.23
CA GLY A 62 -0.93 -7.39 8.09
C GLY A 62 -2.21 -8.13 8.50
N GLY A 63 -3.27 -7.39 8.84
CA GLY A 63 -4.59 -7.93 9.13
C GLY A 63 -5.22 -8.65 7.91
N VAL A 64 -5.13 -8.07 6.72
CA VAL A 64 -5.58 -8.70 5.47
C VAL A 64 -4.84 -10.02 5.23
N CYS A 65 -3.52 -10.02 5.32
CA CYS A 65 -2.70 -11.22 5.18
C CYS A 65 -3.12 -12.29 6.20
N PHE A 66 -3.27 -11.91 7.46
CA PHE A 66 -3.66 -12.83 8.53
C PHE A 66 -5.02 -13.45 8.25
N ILE A 67 -6.06 -12.66 7.90
CA ILE A 67 -7.42 -13.15 7.64
C ILE A 67 -7.43 -14.16 6.48
N ILE A 68 -6.74 -13.86 5.38
CA ILE A 68 -6.72 -14.76 4.19
C ILE A 68 -5.96 -16.05 4.48
N LEU A 69 -4.82 -15.96 5.20
CA LEU A 69 -4.00 -17.13 5.51
C LEU A 69 -4.63 -18.02 6.60
N TRP A 70 -5.31 -17.40 7.59
CA TRP A 70 -5.97 -18.12 8.66
C TRP A 70 -7.21 -18.88 8.20
N SER A 71 -8.07 -18.23 7.41
CA SER A 71 -9.36 -18.80 7.00
C SER A 71 -9.26 -19.55 5.67
N LYS A 72 -9.51 -20.87 5.68
CA LYS A 72 -9.50 -21.68 4.45
C LYS A 72 -10.53 -21.20 3.42
N HIS A 73 -11.68 -20.67 3.88
CA HIS A 73 -12.74 -20.13 3.02
C HIS A 73 -12.37 -18.81 2.33
N MET A 74 -11.42 -18.06 2.91
CA MET A 74 -10.91 -16.83 2.30
C MET A 74 -9.86 -17.10 1.21
N ARG A 75 -9.44 -18.34 0.97
CA ARG A 75 -8.44 -18.69 -0.04
C ARG A 75 -9.06 -18.88 -1.42
N THR A 76 -9.70 -17.83 -1.93
CA THR A 76 -10.21 -17.77 -3.30
C THR A 76 -9.17 -17.14 -4.24
N VAL A 77 -9.32 -17.29 -5.56
CA VAL A 77 -8.42 -16.69 -6.56
C VAL A 77 -8.29 -15.19 -6.36
N THR A 78 -9.41 -14.48 -6.22
CA THR A 78 -9.41 -13.04 -6.02
C THR A 78 -8.74 -12.62 -4.72
N ASN A 79 -8.99 -13.37 -3.63
CA ASN A 79 -8.38 -13.07 -2.35
C ASN A 79 -6.88 -13.37 -2.34
N LEU A 80 -6.39 -14.33 -3.17
CA LEU A 80 -4.95 -14.50 -3.38
C LEU A 80 -4.31 -13.29 -4.06
N PHE A 81 -4.99 -12.68 -5.02
CA PHE A 81 -4.52 -11.42 -5.62
C PHE A 81 -4.56 -10.26 -4.60
N ILE A 82 -5.60 -10.19 -3.76
CA ILE A 82 -5.67 -9.20 -2.65
C ILE A 82 -4.54 -9.45 -1.64
N LEU A 83 -4.23 -10.70 -1.33
CA LEU A 83 -3.07 -11.06 -0.48
C LEU A 83 -1.77 -10.58 -1.11
N ASN A 84 -1.57 -10.79 -2.42
CA ASN A 84 -0.40 -10.32 -3.12
C ASN A 84 -0.28 -8.79 -3.07
N LEU A 85 -1.39 -8.08 -3.25
CA LEU A 85 -1.44 -6.63 -3.11
C LEU A 85 -1.06 -6.17 -1.69
N ALA A 86 -1.59 -6.84 -0.66
CA ALA A 86 -1.25 -6.55 0.73
C ALA A 86 0.23 -6.81 1.05
N VAL A 87 0.84 -7.86 0.48
CA VAL A 87 2.29 -8.13 0.62
C VAL A 87 3.11 -7.02 -0.05
N SER A 88 2.74 -6.58 -1.25
CA SER A 88 3.40 -5.46 -1.92
C SER A 88 3.33 -4.17 -1.09
N ASP A 89 2.15 -3.87 -0.51
CA ASP A 89 1.95 -2.70 0.35
C ASP A 89 2.77 -2.77 1.66
N LEU A 90 2.90 -3.96 2.26
CA LEU A 90 3.76 -4.17 3.43
C LEU A 90 5.24 -3.93 3.12
N LEU A 91 5.72 -4.30 1.93
CA LEU A 91 7.09 -4.01 1.51
C LEU A 91 7.33 -2.51 1.35
N VAL A 92 6.37 -1.77 0.78
CA VAL A 92 6.42 -0.30 0.73
C VAL A 92 6.47 0.28 2.14
N GLY A 93 5.59 -0.16 3.04
CA GLY A 93 5.57 0.29 4.42
C GLY A 93 6.90 0.06 5.14
N LEU A 94 7.44 -1.14 5.05
CA LEU A 94 8.62 -1.55 5.82
C LEU A 94 9.92 -0.91 5.30
N PHE A 95 10.11 -0.85 3.98
CA PHE A 95 11.39 -0.45 3.40
C PHE A 95 11.39 0.98 2.84
N CYS A 96 10.27 1.46 2.28
CA CYS A 96 10.26 2.73 1.56
C CYS A 96 9.80 3.90 2.43
N MET A 97 8.75 3.74 3.25
CA MET A 97 8.25 4.85 4.07
C MET A 97 9.28 5.42 5.06
N PRO A 98 10.02 4.60 5.84
CA PRO A 98 11.00 5.12 6.78
C PRO A 98 12.19 5.81 6.09
N THR A 99 12.70 5.23 5.00
CA THR A 99 13.83 5.78 4.26
C THR A 99 13.48 7.10 3.58
N THR A 100 12.30 7.18 2.95
CA THR A 100 11.81 8.41 2.29
C THR A 100 11.48 9.50 3.31
N LEU A 101 10.93 9.15 4.49
CA LEU A 101 10.69 10.13 5.55
C LEU A 101 12.00 10.80 5.99
N LEU A 102 13.05 10.01 6.22
CA LEU A 102 14.35 10.56 6.63
C LEU A 102 14.99 11.39 5.51
N ASP A 103 14.95 10.93 4.27
CA ASP A 103 15.45 11.67 3.11
C ASP A 103 14.71 13.02 2.91
N ASN A 104 13.45 13.10 3.31
CA ASN A 104 12.65 14.34 3.25
C ASN A 104 12.92 15.30 4.42
N ILE A 105 13.49 14.85 5.55
CA ILE A 105 13.67 15.67 6.75
C ILE A 105 15.09 16.19 6.88
N ILE A 106 16.09 15.38 6.55
CA ILE A 106 17.51 15.70 6.73
C ILE A 106 18.20 15.97 5.39
N ALA A 107 19.19 16.83 5.43
CA ALA A 107 20.00 17.15 4.26
C ALA A 107 20.98 16.01 3.96
N GLY A 108 20.81 15.42 2.78
CA GLY A 108 21.64 14.32 2.28
C GLY A 108 21.20 12.94 2.78
N TRP A 109 21.68 11.92 2.07
CA TRP A 109 21.38 10.52 2.32
C TRP A 109 22.18 9.97 3.52
N PRO A 110 21.51 9.57 4.63
CA PRO A 110 22.22 9.14 5.84
C PRO A 110 22.63 7.67 5.80
N PHE A 111 22.11 6.90 4.82
CA PHE A 111 22.32 5.46 4.73
C PHE A 111 23.43 5.13 3.72
N GLY A 112 23.95 3.92 3.81
CA GLY A 112 24.93 3.43 2.83
C GLY A 112 24.33 3.05 1.47
N SER A 113 25.17 2.64 0.54
CA SER A 113 24.81 2.26 -0.83
C SER A 113 23.81 1.09 -0.90
N LEU A 114 23.88 0.14 0.04
CA LEU A 114 22.97 -1.00 0.07
C LEU A 114 21.52 -0.54 0.29
N VAL A 115 21.27 0.33 1.28
CA VAL A 115 19.93 0.84 1.57
C VAL A 115 19.42 1.74 0.44
N CYS A 116 20.28 2.52 -0.20
CA CYS A 116 19.95 3.31 -1.39
C CYS A 116 19.40 2.42 -2.51
N LYS A 117 20.13 1.36 -2.87
CA LYS A 117 19.71 0.42 -3.91
C LYS A 117 18.44 -0.34 -3.52
N MET A 118 18.37 -0.83 -2.28
CA MET A 118 17.22 -1.59 -1.79
C MET A 118 15.96 -0.74 -1.74
N SER A 119 15.99 0.49 -1.23
CA SER A 119 14.79 1.34 -1.11
C SER A 119 14.19 1.64 -2.49
N GLY A 120 14.99 2.05 -3.46
CA GLY A 120 14.52 2.33 -4.82
C GLY A 120 14.01 1.09 -5.55
N MET A 121 14.76 -0.03 -5.47
CA MET A 121 14.34 -1.29 -6.07
C MET A 121 13.05 -1.83 -5.46
N VAL A 122 12.97 -1.93 -4.13
CA VAL A 122 11.78 -2.47 -3.46
C VAL A 122 10.58 -1.59 -3.75
N GLN A 123 10.73 -0.27 -3.79
CA GLN A 123 9.64 0.64 -4.18
C GLN A 123 9.14 0.34 -5.59
N GLY A 124 10.02 0.32 -6.57
CA GLY A 124 9.65 0.06 -7.97
C GLY A 124 9.06 -1.33 -8.19
N ILE A 125 9.64 -2.38 -7.59
CA ILE A 125 9.13 -3.75 -7.65
C ILE A 125 7.74 -3.84 -7.02
N SER A 126 7.54 -3.26 -5.82
CA SER A 126 6.26 -3.31 -5.12
C SER A 126 5.15 -2.59 -5.88
N VAL A 127 5.45 -1.41 -6.43
CA VAL A 127 4.49 -0.65 -7.25
C VAL A 127 4.13 -1.42 -8.52
N SER A 128 5.11 -1.99 -9.21
CA SER A 128 4.90 -2.82 -10.40
C SER A 128 4.04 -4.05 -10.07
N ALA A 129 4.36 -4.75 -8.98
CA ALA A 129 3.60 -5.90 -8.51
C ALA A 129 2.16 -5.51 -8.16
N SER A 130 1.94 -4.37 -7.51
CA SER A 130 0.60 -3.87 -7.16
C SER A 130 -0.23 -3.59 -8.41
N VAL A 131 0.30 -2.85 -9.38
CA VAL A 131 -0.47 -2.49 -10.59
C VAL A 131 -0.75 -3.71 -11.47
N PHE A 132 0.21 -4.62 -11.66
CA PHE A 132 -0.03 -5.86 -12.41
C PHE A 132 -1.01 -6.79 -11.69
N THR A 133 -1.04 -6.75 -10.36
CA THR A 133 -2.06 -7.48 -9.57
C THR A 133 -3.45 -6.87 -9.79
N LEU A 134 -3.58 -5.55 -9.85
CA LEU A 134 -4.85 -4.89 -10.19
C LEU A 134 -5.31 -5.26 -11.60
N VAL A 135 -4.40 -5.37 -12.57
CA VAL A 135 -4.71 -5.90 -13.92
C VAL A 135 -5.21 -7.34 -13.84
N ALA A 136 -4.51 -8.21 -13.10
CA ALA A 136 -4.92 -9.61 -12.95
C ALA A 136 -6.31 -9.74 -12.31
N ILE A 137 -6.63 -8.92 -11.30
CA ILE A 137 -7.96 -8.85 -10.70
C ILE A 137 -9.01 -8.38 -11.72
N ALA A 138 -8.71 -7.34 -12.50
CA ALA A 138 -9.64 -6.83 -13.51
C ALA A 138 -9.93 -7.89 -14.59
N VAL A 139 -8.91 -8.60 -15.07
CA VAL A 139 -9.04 -9.71 -16.02
C VAL A 139 -9.84 -10.85 -15.41
N ASP A 140 -9.56 -11.29 -14.19
CA ASP A 140 -10.31 -12.34 -13.48
C ASP A 140 -11.79 -11.97 -13.37
N ARG A 141 -12.09 -10.74 -12.96
CA ARG A 141 -13.49 -10.26 -12.89
C ARG A 141 -14.15 -10.16 -14.26
N PHE A 142 -13.43 -9.72 -15.28
CA PHE A 142 -13.94 -9.68 -16.65
C PHE A 142 -14.34 -11.06 -17.14
N TRP A 143 -13.48 -12.07 -16.99
CA TRP A 143 -13.80 -13.45 -17.38
C TRP A 143 -14.99 -14.02 -16.60
N CYS A 144 -15.05 -13.82 -15.29
CA CYS A 144 -16.15 -14.30 -14.46
C CYS A 144 -17.52 -13.70 -14.80
N ILE A 145 -17.55 -12.46 -15.28
CA ILE A 145 -18.80 -11.72 -15.43
C ILE A 145 -19.26 -11.73 -16.88
N VAL A 146 -18.36 -11.46 -17.82
CA VAL A 146 -18.69 -11.36 -19.26
C VAL A 146 -18.77 -12.74 -19.92
N HIS A 147 -18.00 -13.71 -19.40
CA HIS A 147 -17.94 -15.06 -19.96
C HIS A 147 -18.25 -16.14 -18.89
N PRO A 148 -19.48 -16.19 -18.32
CA PRO A 148 -19.80 -17.04 -17.18
C PRO A 148 -19.70 -18.54 -17.46
N PHE A 149 -19.75 -18.94 -18.73
CA PHE A 149 -19.68 -20.35 -19.18
C PHE A 149 -18.25 -20.82 -19.47
N LYS A 150 -17.25 -19.92 -19.46
CA LYS A 150 -15.85 -20.31 -19.64
C LYS A 150 -15.23 -20.82 -18.33
N GLN A 151 -14.19 -21.64 -18.48
CA GLN A 151 -13.47 -22.21 -17.36
C GLN A 151 -12.87 -21.10 -16.49
N LYS A 152 -13.15 -21.15 -15.19
CA LYS A 152 -12.65 -20.17 -14.20
C LYS A 152 -11.18 -20.41 -13.90
N LEU A 153 -10.48 -19.36 -13.45
CA LEU A 153 -9.11 -19.48 -12.98
C LEU A 153 -9.02 -20.41 -11.77
N THR A 154 -8.04 -21.30 -11.79
CA THR A 154 -7.75 -22.17 -10.65
C THR A 154 -6.76 -21.47 -9.69
N ILE A 155 -6.72 -21.92 -8.44
CA ILE A 155 -5.74 -21.43 -7.46
C ILE A 155 -4.30 -21.62 -7.96
N ARG A 156 -3.99 -22.76 -8.61
CA ARG A 156 -2.66 -23.03 -9.20
C ARG A 156 -2.30 -22.01 -10.26
N THR A 157 -3.24 -21.69 -11.15
CA THR A 157 -3.04 -20.65 -12.18
C THR A 157 -2.85 -19.27 -11.55
N ALA A 158 -3.61 -18.93 -10.50
CA ALA A 158 -3.44 -17.66 -9.80
C ALA A 158 -2.05 -17.52 -9.17
N VAL A 159 -1.54 -18.58 -8.53
CA VAL A 159 -0.17 -18.61 -7.97
C VAL A 159 0.88 -18.46 -9.08
N ALA A 160 0.71 -19.12 -10.22
CA ALA A 160 1.62 -18.98 -11.36
C ALA A 160 1.61 -17.54 -11.92
N ILE A 161 0.44 -16.90 -12.02
CA ILE A 161 0.31 -15.48 -12.42
C ILE A 161 1.04 -14.58 -11.42
N ILE A 162 0.86 -14.79 -10.11
CA ILE A 162 1.55 -14.01 -9.06
C ILE A 162 3.06 -14.17 -9.20
N ALA A 163 3.56 -15.39 -9.37
CA ALA A 163 5.00 -15.62 -9.61
C ALA A 163 5.49 -14.87 -10.85
N GLY A 164 4.74 -14.93 -11.95
CA GLY A 164 5.06 -14.17 -13.17
C GLY A 164 5.06 -12.66 -12.96
N ILE A 165 4.14 -12.12 -12.16
CA ILE A 165 4.09 -10.69 -11.78
C ILE A 165 5.38 -10.27 -11.07
N TRP A 166 5.84 -11.05 -10.06
CA TRP A 166 7.06 -10.74 -9.34
C TRP A 166 8.31 -10.84 -10.22
N ILE A 167 8.41 -11.86 -11.07
CA ILE A 167 9.53 -12.02 -12.03
C ILE A 167 9.57 -10.81 -12.97
N LEU A 168 8.41 -10.40 -13.52
CA LEU A 168 8.32 -9.25 -14.41
C LEU A 168 8.67 -7.94 -13.69
N ALA A 169 8.18 -7.75 -12.47
CA ALA A 169 8.47 -6.56 -11.67
C ALA A 169 9.98 -6.43 -11.37
N VAL A 170 10.64 -7.52 -10.99
CA VAL A 170 12.09 -7.56 -10.77
C VAL A 170 12.85 -7.27 -12.07
N ALA A 171 12.45 -7.88 -13.20
CA ALA A 171 13.09 -7.67 -14.49
C ALA A 171 13.02 -6.20 -14.95
N ILE A 172 11.86 -5.55 -14.78
CA ILE A 172 11.67 -4.14 -15.14
C ILE A 172 12.54 -3.22 -14.26
N MET A 173 12.69 -3.54 -12.97
CA MET A 173 13.44 -2.72 -12.01
C MET A 173 14.92 -3.10 -11.88
N CYS A 174 15.39 -4.12 -12.58
CA CYS A 174 16.78 -4.54 -12.56
C CYS A 174 17.79 -3.42 -12.91
N PRO A 175 17.53 -2.52 -13.89
CA PRO A 175 18.43 -1.40 -14.18
C PRO A 175 18.65 -0.48 -12.98
N SER A 176 17.60 -0.19 -12.19
CA SER A 176 17.73 0.66 -10.98
C SER A 176 18.70 0.08 -9.95
N ALA A 177 18.83 -1.24 -9.84
CA ALA A 177 19.79 -1.90 -8.94
C ALA A 177 21.25 -1.55 -9.25
N VAL A 178 21.54 -1.37 -10.52
CA VAL A 178 22.89 -1.06 -11.00
C VAL A 178 23.13 0.44 -10.96
N LEU A 179 22.13 1.22 -11.37
CA LEU A 179 22.26 2.67 -11.58
C LEU A 179 22.17 3.48 -10.29
N LEU A 180 21.46 3.00 -9.26
CA LEU A 180 21.36 3.69 -7.98
C LEU A 180 22.69 3.64 -7.24
N GLN A 181 23.27 4.82 -6.95
CA GLN A 181 24.55 4.96 -6.27
C GLN A 181 24.47 6.10 -5.24
N VAL A 182 25.32 5.99 -4.21
CA VAL A 182 25.51 7.07 -3.23
C VAL A 182 26.72 7.85 -3.68
N GLN A 183 26.49 9.12 -4.01
CA GLN A 183 27.53 10.04 -4.49
C GLN A 183 27.71 11.21 -3.53
N GLU A 184 28.95 11.62 -3.31
CA GLU A 184 29.30 12.81 -2.56
C GLU A 184 29.08 14.06 -3.42
N GLU A 185 28.37 15.03 -2.87
CA GLU A 185 28.19 16.34 -3.50
C GLU A 185 29.26 17.31 -3.04
N LYS A 186 30.29 17.46 -3.87
CA LYS A 186 31.55 18.19 -3.52
C LYS A 186 31.35 19.67 -3.20
N HIS A 187 30.25 20.28 -3.66
CA HIS A 187 29.96 21.69 -3.47
C HIS A 187 29.05 21.99 -2.28
N PHE A 188 28.61 20.97 -1.54
CA PHE A 188 27.72 21.11 -0.41
C PHE A 188 28.25 20.42 0.83
N GLN A 189 28.14 21.10 1.97
CA GLN A 189 28.44 20.54 3.29
C GLN A 189 27.28 20.82 4.25
N VAL A 190 26.99 19.88 5.14
CA VAL A 190 25.97 20.03 6.18
C VAL A 190 26.60 20.59 7.45
N LEU A 191 25.98 21.64 8.00
CA LEU A 191 26.30 22.18 9.30
C LEU A 191 25.72 21.32 10.41
N LEU A 192 26.56 20.90 11.37
CA LEU A 192 26.16 20.09 12.52
C LEU A 192 26.09 20.98 13.77
N GLY A 193 24.90 21.47 14.11
CA GLY A 193 24.66 22.26 15.32
C GLY A 193 25.30 23.67 15.33
N SER A 194 25.52 24.23 16.51
CA SER A 194 26.06 25.58 16.72
C SER A 194 27.60 25.68 16.65
N GLY A 195 28.28 24.58 16.28
CA GLY A 195 29.73 24.53 16.11
C GLY A 195 30.13 24.49 14.65
N ASN A 196 31.37 24.89 14.34
CA ASN A 196 31.94 24.83 12.97
C ASN A 196 32.14 23.38 12.44
N ALA A 197 31.45 22.40 13.01
CA ALA A 197 31.53 21.02 12.55
C ALA A 197 30.70 20.83 11.30
N THR A 198 31.33 20.41 10.23
CA THR A 198 30.68 20.12 8.93
C THR A 198 30.84 18.65 8.56
N ARG A 199 29.94 18.14 7.75
CA ARG A 199 30.05 16.82 7.12
C ARG A 199 29.75 16.92 5.63
N PRO A 200 30.34 16.04 4.79
CA PRO A 200 29.99 15.99 3.39
C PRO A 200 28.52 15.55 3.19
N VAL A 201 27.92 16.05 2.14
CA VAL A 201 26.56 15.68 1.70
C VAL A 201 26.67 14.53 0.72
N PHE A 202 25.90 13.48 0.97
CA PHE A 202 25.75 12.36 0.05
C PHE A 202 24.33 12.34 -0.49
N TRP A 203 24.16 11.92 -1.75
CA TRP A 203 22.84 11.74 -2.36
C TRP A 203 22.72 10.34 -2.93
N CYS A 204 21.55 9.72 -2.73
CA CYS A 204 21.16 8.49 -3.41
C CYS A 204 20.52 8.86 -4.75
N ARG A 205 21.25 8.69 -5.84
CA ARG A 205 20.82 9.08 -7.19
C ARG A 205 21.13 7.99 -8.21
N GLU A 206 20.39 8.02 -9.32
CA GLU A 206 20.69 7.20 -10.50
C GLU A 206 21.83 7.82 -11.29
N GLU A 207 22.87 7.05 -11.55
CA GLU A 207 23.98 7.45 -12.41
C GLU A 207 23.84 6.79 -13.78
N TRP A 208 23.51 7.62 -14.75
CA TRP A 208 23.29 7.19 -16.13
C TRP A 208 24.52 7.47 -16.98
N PRO A 209 24.96 6.53 -17.85
CA PRO A 209 26.08 6.75 -18.77
C PRO A 209 25.87 7.93 -19.71
N GLU A 210 24.64 8.13 -20.16
CA GLU A 210 24.23 9.25 -21.02
C GLU A 210 22.97 9.94 -20.47
N PRO A 211 22.91 11.29 -20.49
CA PRO A 211 21.77 12.04 -19.95
C PRO A 211 20.42 11.70 -20.61
N GLY A 212 20.43 11.28 -21.86
CA GLY A 212 19.21 10.88 -22.60
C GLY A 212 18.61 9.55 -22.13
N MET A 213 19.41 8.65 -21.58
CA MET A 213 18.96 7.31 -21.17
C MET A 213 17.94 7.39 -20.01
N ARG A 214 18.14 8.31 -19.07
CA ARG A 214 17.20 8.53 -17.97
C ARG A 214 15.80 8.86 -18.50
N LYS A 215 15.69 9.80 -19.43
CA LYS A 215 14.42 10.20 -20.04
C LYS A 215 13.70 9.03 -20.68
N ILE A 216 14.42 8.22 -21.44
CA ILE A 216 13.86 7.04 -22.10
C ILE A 216 13.37 6.04 -21.04
N TYR A 217 14.20 5.75 -20.03
CA TYR A 217 13.85 4.79 -18.98
C TYR A 217 12.63 5.24 -18.19
N THR A 218 12.57 6.49 -17.70
CA THR A 218 11.41 7.05 -17.00
C THR A 218 10.14 6.97 -17.86
N THR A 219 10.25 7.29 -19.16
CA THR A 219 9.10 7.21 -20.08
C THR A 219 8.63 5.77 -20.27
N VAL A 220 9.55 4.82 -20.43
CA VAL A 220 9.23 3.40 -20.55
C VAL A 220 8.58 2.88 -19.27
N LEU A 221 9.09 3.26 -18.11
CA LEU A 221 8.50 2.90 -16.81
C LEU A 221 7.08 3.48 -16.68
N PHE A 222 6.89 4.76 -16.97
CA PHE A 222 5.58 5.41 -16.97
C PHE A 222 4.59 4.70 -17.89
N ALA A 223 4.99 4.39 -19.12
CA ALA A 223 4.13 3.71 -20.08
C ALA A 223 3.72 2.30 -19.60
N ASN A 224 4.68 1.51 -19.07
CA ASN A 224 4.45 0.11 -18.73
C ASN A 224 3.89 -0.13 -17.33
N ILE A 225 4.20 0.73 -16.35
CA ILE A 225 3.76 0.55 -14.95
C ILE A 225 2.53 1.40 -14.64
N TYR A 226 2.29 2.49 -15.37
CA TYR A 226 1.18 3.38 -15.09
C TYR A 226 0.17 3.45 -16.23
N LEU A 227 0.55 3.94 -17.41
CA LEU A 227 -0.40 4.28 -18.47
C LEU A 227 -1.08 3.04 -19.08
N ALA A 228 -0.32 2.06 -19.54
CA ALA A 228 -0.88 0.88 -20.22
C ALA A 228 -1.71 0.00 -19.26
N PRO A 229 -1.25 -0.33 -18.02
CA PRO A 229 -2.06 -1.07 -17.07
C PRO A 229 -3.38 -0.39 -16.73
N LEU A 230 -3.36 0.92 -16.43
CA LEU A 230 -4.57 1.66 -16.09
C LEU A 230 -5.54 1.72 -17.26
N SER A 231 -5.04 1.94 -18.49
CA SER A 231 -5.87 1.91 -19.71
C SER A 231 -6.56 0.55 -19.88
N LEU A 232 -5.83 -0.54 -19.67
CA LEU A 232 -6.40 -1.89 -19.74
C LEU A 232 -7.47 -2.12 -18.69
N ILE A 233 -7.23 -1.71 -17.44
CA ILE A 233 -8.19 -1.83 -16.34
C ILE A 233 -9.46 -1.02 -16.63
N VAL A 234 -9.34 0.20 -17.15
CA VAL A 234 -10.49 1.05 -17.53
C VAL A 234 -11.31 0.36 -18.60
N ILE A 235 -10.67 -0.18 -19.66
CA ILE A 235 -11.35 -0.91 -20.72
C ILE A 235 -12.09 -2.13 -20.15
N MET A 236 -11.45 -2.92 -19.25
CA MET A 236 -12.08 -4.10 -18.64
C MET A 236 -13.30 -3.72 -17.80
N TYR A 237 -13.20 -2.71 -16.95
CA TYR A 237 -14.34 -2.29 -16.11
C TYR A 237 -15.46 -1.62 -16.93
N ALA A 238 -15.15 -0.91 -18.01
CA ALA A 238 -16.16 -0.40 -18.93
C ALA A 238 -16.95 -1.56 -19.57
N ARG A 239 -16.25 -2.58 -20.07
CA ARG A 239 -16.88 -3.79 -20.64
C ARG A 239 -17.72 -4.56 -19.60
N ILE A 240 -17.23 -4.71 -18.38
CA ILE A 240 -17.97 -5.32 -17.27
C ILE A 240 -19.25 -4.52 -16.97
N SER A 241 -19.16 -3.20 -16.91
CA SER A 241 -20.30 -2.32 -16.60
C SER A 241 -21.39 -2.41 -17.69
N ILE A 242 -20.99 -2.42 -18.97
CA ILE A 242 -21.89 -2.61 -20.09
C ILE A 242 -22.57 -4.00 -20.01
N SER A 243 -21.81 -5.05 -19.80
CA SER A 243 -22.36 -6.41 -19.69
C SER A 243 -23.35 -6.55 -18.52
N LEU A 244 -23.07 -5.91 -17.38
CA LEU A 244 -23.98 -5.91 -16.25
C LEU A 244 -25.26 -5.11 -16.51
N SER A 245 -25.21 -4.00 -17.23
CA SER A 245 -26.41 -3.22 -17.58
C SER A 245 -27.34 -4.00 -18.52
N HIS A 246 -26.76 -4.73 -19.49
CA HIS A 246 -27.57 -5.61 -20.37
C HIS A 246 -28.19 -6.80 -19.65
N ALA A 247 -27.52 -7.38 -18.65
CA ALA A 247 -28.05 -8.48 -17.86
C ALA A 247 -29.19 -8.09 -16.90
N ALA A 248 -29.40 -6.79 -16.67
CA ALA A 248 -30.45 -6.26 -15.80
C ALA A 248 -31.83 -6.16 -16.47
N MET A 249 -31.97 -6.48 -17.77
CA MET A 249 -33.27 -6.42 -18.47
C MET A 249 -34.25 -7.50 -18.04
N PRO A 250 -35.58 -7.18 -17.90
CA PRO A 250 -36.57 -8.06 -17.32
C PRO A 250 -36.99 -9.19 -18.27
N GLY A 251 -36.97 -10.44 -17.80
CA GLY A 251 -37.33 -11.61 -18.62
C GLY A 251 -37.61 -12.90 -17.86
N ALA A 252 -37.96 -12.90 -16.57
CA ALA A 252 -38.32 -14.14 -15.85
C ALA A 252 -39.24 -13.88 -14.65
N GLY A 253 -40.03 -14.89 -14.21
CA GLY A 253 -41.00 -14.79 -13.15
C GLY A 253 -40.49 -14.20 -11.81
N LYS A 254 -41.38 -13.57 -11.04
CA LYS A 254 -41.05 -12.73 -9.86
C LYS A 254 -40.06 -13.35 -8.84
N ARG A 255 -40.15 -14.64 -8.54
CA ARG A 255 -39.30 -15.29 -7.54
C ARG A 255 -37.85 -15.51 -8.02
N SER A 256 -37.63 -15.76 -9.30
CA SER A 256 -36.29 -15.84 -9.89
C SER A 256 -35.67 -14.43 -10.09
N GLN A 257 -36.51 -13.42 -10.16
CA GLN A 257 -36.10 -12.02 -10.36
C GLN A 257 -35.47 -11.44 -9.08
N GLU A 258 -36.03 -11.72 -7.88
CA GLU A 258 -35.44 -11.28 -6.60
C GLU A 258 -34.08 -11.90 -6.32
N GLN A 259 -33.91 -13.20 -6.58
CA GLN A 259 -32.65 -13.89 -6.40
C GLN A 259 -31.58 -13.39 -7.39
N ARG A 260 -31.94 -13.17 -8.64
CA ARG A 260 -31.07 -12.57 -9.65
C ARG A 260 -30.66 -11.15 -9.26
N HIS A 261 -31.58 -10.34 -8.74
CA HIS A 261 -31.33 -8.97 -8.31
C HIS A 261 -30.34 -8.90 -7.13
N SER A 262 -30.47 -9.80 -6.15
CA SER A 262 -29.55 -9.88 -5.00
C SER A 262 -28.12 -10.24 -5.43
N VAL A 263 -27.96 -11.24 -6.30
CA VAL A 263 -26.67 -11.63 -6.88
C VAL A 263 -26.07 -10.49 -7.72
N TRP A 264 -26.88 -9.81 -8.52
CA TRP A 264 -26.44 -8.66 -9.31
C TRP A 264 -25.94 -7.52 -8.43
N LYS A 265 -26.66 -7.16 -7.36
CA LYS A 265 -26.24 -6.15 -6.39
C LYS A 265 -24.88 -6.50 -5.73
N ARG A 266 -24.69 -7.77 -5.34
CA ARG A 266 -23.42 -8.22 -4.77
C ARG A 266 -22.26 -8.07 -5.77
N LYS A 267 -22.43 -8.51 -7.03
CA LYS A 267 -21.43 -8.35 -8.10
C LYS A 267 -21.10 -6.88 -8.33
N GLN A 268 -22.11 -6.00 -8.41
CA GLN A 268 -21.92 -4.57 -8.59
C GLN A 268 -21.15 -3.93 -7.43
N LYS A 269 -21.40 -4.34 -6.18
CA LYS A 269 -20.68 -3.83 -5.01
C LYS A 269 -19.17 -4.15 -5.07
N VAL A 270 -18.82 -5.39 -5.44
CA VAL A 270 -17.41 -5.79 -5.60
C VAL A 270 -16.72 -5.00 -6.69
N ILE A 271 -17.38 -4.82 -7.85
CA ILE A 271 -16.80 -4.05 -8.96
C ILE A 271 -16.61 -2.57 -8.58
N LYS A 272 -17.58 -1.96 -7.94
CA LYS A 272 -17.43 -0.58 -7.43
C LYS A 272 -16.23 -0.44 -6.49
N MET A 273 -16.01 -1.41 -5.59
CA MET A 273 -14.85 -1.46 -4.73
C MET A 273 -13.54 -1.50 -5.54
N LEU A 274 -13.46 -2.37 -6.53
CA LEU A 274 -12.25 -2.53 -7.35
C LEU A 274 -11.98 -1.29 -8.21
N ILE A 275 -13.03 -0.63 -8.72
CA ILE A 275 -12.92 0.65 -9.42
C ILE A 275 -12.37 1.73 -8.48
N VAL A 276 -12.87 1.83 -7.25
CA VAL A 276 -12.39 2.79 -6.25
C VAL A 276 -10.91 2.56 -5.94
N VAL A 277 -10.47 1.32 -5.70
CA VAL A 277 -9.06 0.98 -5.48
C VAL A 277 -8.20 1.43 -6.65
N THR A 278 -8.64 1.16 -7.89
CA THR A 278 -7.90 1.54 -9.10
C THR A 278 -7.82 3.07 -9.28
N LEU A 279 -8.92 3.78 -9.03
CA LEU A 279 -8.96 5.24 -9.11
C LEU A 279 -8.05 5.88 -8.07
N LEU A 280 -8.06 5.37 -6.84
CA LEU A 280 -7.17 5.85 -5.78
C LEU A 280 -5.70 5.59 -6.14
N PHE A 281 -5.38 4.42 -6.68
CA PHE A 281 -4.05 4.13 -7.20
C PHE A 281 -3.67 5.16 -8.29
N ALA A 282 -4.52 5.35 -9.29
CA ALA A 282 -4.24 6.30 -10.38
C ALA A 282 -4.00 7.72 -9.86
N LEU A 283 -4.89 8.23 -9.02
CA LEU A 283 -4.82 9.61 -8.51
C LEU A 283 -3.65 9.83 -7.55
N SER A 284 -3.32 8.85 -6.72
CA SER A 284 -2.24 8.97 -5.74
C SER A 284 -0.84 8.91 -6.38
N TRP A 285 -0.68 8.15 -7.45
CA TRP A 285 0.60 8.02 -8.16
C TRP A 285 0.80 9.08 -9.27
N LEU A 286 -0.28 9.72 -9.75
CA LEU A 286 -0.22 10.72 -10.81
C LEU A 286 0.73 11.89 -10.51
N PRO A 287 0.70 12.53 -9.32
CA PRO A 287 1.61 13.63 -9.03
C PRO A 287 3.08 13.24 -9.09
N LEU A 288 3.43 12.07 -8.54
CA LEU A 288 4.80 11.59 -8.54
C LEU A 288 5.30 11.32 -9.97
N TRP A 289 4.52 10.63 -10.82
CA TRP A 289 4.85 10.41 -12.22
C TRP A 289 4.98 11.74 -13.00
N THR A 290 4.07 12.68 -12.74
CA THR A 290 4.13 14.01 -13.37
C THR A 290 5.42 14.74 -12.99
N LEU A 291 5.83 14.71 -11.73
CA LEU A 291 7.07 15.34 -11.27
C LEU A 291 8.31 14.68 -11.87
N MET A 292 8.33 13.36 -11.97
CA MET A 292 9.45 12.62 -12.59
C MET A 292 9.62 13.04 -14.07
N LEU A 293 8.51 13.04 -14.83
CA LEU A 293 8.54 13.46 -16.24
C LEU A 293 8.87 14.95 -16.37
N LEU A 294 8.32 15.81 -15.51
CA LEU A 294 8.63 17.24 -15.50
C LEU A 294 10.12 17.50 -15.25
N SER A 295 10.72 16.78 -14.28
CA SER A 295 12.14 16.90 -13.97
C SER A 295 13.04 16.41 -15.12
N ASP A 296 12.55 15.46 -15.92
CA ASP A 296 13.34 14.91 -17.04
C ASP A 296 13.21 15.74 -18.33
N TYR A 297 12.04 16.34 -18.59
CA TYR A 297 11.74 16.97 -19.88
C TYR A 297 11.69 18.48 -19.85
N ALA A 298 11.38 19.11 -18.70
CA ALA A 298 11.29 20.56 -18.61
C ALA A 298 12.63 21.19 -18.23
N SER A 299 12.91 22.37 -18.81
CA SER A 299 14.03 23.20 -18.40
C SER A 299 13.61 24.04 -17.20
N LEU A 300 13.77 23.48 -16.00
CA LEU A 300 13.42 24.15 -14.74
C LEU A 300 14.60 25.00 -14.25
N SER A 301 14.31 26.18 -13.68
CA SER A 301 15.33 26.97 -13.00
C SER A 301 15.73 26.31 -11.68
N ASP A 302 16.92 26.63 -11.17
CA ASP A 302 17.45 26.06 -9.91
C ASP A 302 16.49 26.31 -8.74
N LEU A 303 15.85 27.49 -8.67
CA LEU A 303 14.84 27.81 -7.67
C LEU A 303 13.61 26.91 -7.78
N GLN A 304 13.11 26.65 -8.99
CA GLN A 304 11.97 25.77 -9.21
C GLN A 304 12.30 24.32 -8.82
N LEU A 305 13.48 23.84 -9.21
CA LEU A 305 13.96 22.51 -8.82
C LEU A 305 14.07 22.38 -7.31
N GLN A 306 14.57 23.40 -6.62
CA GLN A 306 14.68 23.40 -5.18
C GLN A 306 13.30 23.36 -4.49
N LEU A 307 12.35 24.17 -4.94
CA LEU A 307 10.98 24.16 -4.41
C LEU A 307 10.28 22.82 -4.64
N ILE A 308 10.43 22.25 -5.83
CA ILE A 308 9.88 20.95 -6.18
C ILE A 308 10.46 19.87 -5.27
N ASN A 309 11.79 19.81 -5.13
CA ASN A 309 12.45 18.75 -4.38
C ASN A 309 12.18 18.86 -2.87
N ILE A 310 12.09 20.07 -2.31
CA ILE A 310 11.93 20.25 -0.86
C ILE A 310 10.47 20.13 -0.42
N TYR A 311 9.49 20.54 -1.23
CA TYR A 311 8.09 20.61 -0.80
C TYR A 311 7.17 19.71 -1.59
N ILE A 312 7.30 19.64 -2.92
CA ILE A 312 6.32 18.98 -3.76
C ILE A 312 6.61 17.47 -3.86
N TYR A 313 7.86 17.07 -4.02
CA TYR A 313 8.23 15.64 -4.02
C TYR A 313 7.88 14.92 -2.70
N PRO A 314 8.18 15.49 -1.50
CA PRO A 314 7.75 14.89 -0.24
C PRO A 314 6.25 14.65 -0.14
N PHE A 315 5.45 15.63 -0.59
CA PHE A 315 3.99 15.49 -0.62
C PHE A 315 3.53 14.43 -1.63
N ALA A 316 4.12 14.41 -2.82
CA ALA A 316 3.80 13.39 -3.85
C ALA A 316 4.14 11.97 -3.41
N HIS A 317 5.28 11.78 -2.73
CA HIS A 317 5.65 10.51 -2.12
C HIS A 317 4.68 10.11 -1.01
N TRP A 318 4.34 11.04 -0.12
CA TRP A 318 3.35 10.77 0.93
C TRP A 318 2.00 10.34 0.35
N LEU A 319 1.53 11.00 -0.70
CA LEU A 319 0.27 10.65 -1.36
C LEU A 319 0.33 9.27 -2.03
N ALA A 320 1.46 8.93 -2.66
CA ALA A 320 1.69 7.61 -3.23
C ALA A 320 1.68 6.51 -2.15
N PHE A 321 2.33 6.75 -1.02
CA PHE A 321 2.36 5.80 0.11
C PHE A 321 1.01 5.68 0.84
N PHE A 322 0.24 6.78 0.89
CA PHE A 322 -1.13 6.77 1.40
C PHE A 322 -2.00 5.73 0.68
N ASN A 323 -1.80 5.52 -0.62
CA ASN A 323 -2.48 4.48 -1.39
C ASN A 323 -2.31 3.08 -0.77
N SER A 324 -1.09 2.71 -0.38
CA SER A 324 -0.81 1.42 0.25
C SER A 324 -1.46 1.26 1.63
N SER A 325 -1.76 2.37 2.29
CA SER A 325 -2.38 2.38 3.63
C SER A 325 -3.91 2.29 3.60
N ILE A 326 -4.55 2.74 2.51
CA ILE A 326 -6.02 2.83 2.43
C ILE A 326 -6.70 1.54 1.94
N ASN A 327 -5.97 0.67 1.23
CA ASN A 327 -6.52 -0.56 0.65
C ASN A 327 -7.26 -1.45 1.67
N PRO A 328 -6.71 -1.76 2.86
CA PRO A 328 -7.41 -2.55 3.88
C PRO A 328 -8.70 -1.90 4.38
N ILE A 329 -8.71 -0.57 4.45
CA ILE A 329 -9.89 0.21 4.87
C ILE A 329 -11.01 0.02 3.85
N ILE A 330 -10.70 0.14 2.56
CA ILE A 330 -11.68 -0.07 1.47
C ILE A 330 -12.22 -1.50 1.52
N TYR A 331 -11.36 -2.51 1.74
CA TYR A 331 -11.82 -3.90 1.85
C TYR A 331 -12.75 -4.09 3.05
N GLY A 332 -12.42 -3.51 4.21
CA GLY A 332 -13.26 -3.57 5.40
C GLY A 332 -14.64 -2.93 5.24
N PHE A 333 -14.73 -1.81 4.51
CA PHE A 333 -16.01 -1.14 4.25
C PHE A 333 -16.82 -1.81 3.13
N CYS A 334 -16.18 -2.23 2.06
CA CYS A 334 -16.87 -2.68 0.86
C CYS A 334 -17.11 -4.19 0.81
N ASN A 335 -16.31 -5.01 1.50
CA ASN A 335 -16.39 -6.46 1.47
C ASN A 335 -16.79 -7.01 2.85
N GLU A 336 -17.96 -7.64 2.93
CA GLU A 336 -18.51 -8.18 4.17
C GLU A 336 -17.65 -9.29 4.77
N ASN A 337 -16.99 -10.08 3.95
CA ASN A 337 -16.12 -11.15 4.39
C ASN A 337 -14.90 -10.61 5.14
N PHE A 338 -14.25 -9.58 4.59
CA PHE A 338 -13.16 -8.88 5.29
C PHE A 338 -13.63 -8.17 6.54
N ARG A 339 -14.80 -7.51 6.51
CA ARG A 339 -15.38 -6.85 7.69
C ARG A 339 -15.61 -7.85 8.83
N ARG A 340 -16.21 -9.01 8.54
CA ARG A 340 -16.40 -10.08 9.53
C ARG A 340 -15.06 -10.64 10.02
N GLY A 341 -14.08 -10.82 9.12
CA GLY A 341 -12.72 -11.25 9.46
C GLY A 341 -12.02 -10.27 10.42
N PHE A 342 -12.04 -8.97 10.12
CA PHE A 342 -11.49 -7.94 11.01
C PHE A 342 -12.18 -7.93 12.38
N GLN A 343 -13.53 -8.00 12.41
CA GLN A 343 -14.28 -8.08 13.67
C GLN A 343 -13.90 -9.31 14.50
N ALA A 344 -13.68 -10.47 13.87
CA ALA A 344 -13.24 -11.68 14.54
C ALA A 344 -11.84 -11.54 15.15
N VAL A 345 -10.89 -10.95 14.42
CA VAL A 345 -9.53 -10.67 14.91
C VAL A 345 -9.57 -9.71 16.09
N PHE A 346 -10.34 -8.62 16.02
CA PHE A 346 -10.48 -7.70 17.14
C PHE A 346 -11.12 -8.33 18.39
N LYS A 347 -12.14 -9.19 18.21
CA LYS A 347 -12.74 -9.93 19.33
C LYS A 347 -11.75 -10.90 19.97
N LEU A 348 -10.95 -11.62 19.20
CA LEU A 348 -9.90 -12.50 19.71
C LEU A 348 -8.84 -11.73 20.51
N GLN A 349 -8.43 -10.55 20.06
CA GLN A 349 -7.49 -9.70 20.80
C GLN A 349 -8.08 -9.16 22.11
N LEU A 350 -9.36 -8.82 22.15
CA LEU A 350 -10.03 -8.39 23.37
C LEU A 350 -10.18 -9.53 24.38
N CYS A 351 -10.53 -10.75 23.95
CA CYS A 351 -10.58 -11.93 24.79
C CYS A 351 -9.19 -12.30 25.36
N SER A 352 -8.13 -12.23 24.55
CA SER A 352 -6.76 -12.49 24.97
C SER A 352 -6.29 -11.46 26.03
N ARG A 353 -6.65 -10.18 25.87
CA ARG A 353 -6.33 -9.14 26.87
C ARG A 353 -7.10 -9.31 28.17
N ALA A 354 -8.37 -9.71 28.11
CA ALA A 354 -9.18 -9.98 29.30
C ALA A 354 -8.64 -11.18 30.10
N LEU A 355 -8.09 -12.21 29.44
CA LEU A 355 -7.41 -13.33 30.13
C LEU A 355 -6.07 -12.92 30.75
N CYS A 356 -5.33 -11.99 30.16
CA CYS A 356 -4.03 -11.53 30.67
C CYS A 356 -4.15 -10.53 31.82
N SER A 357 -5.34 -9.94 32.05
CA SER A 357 -5.54 -8.93 33.10
C SER A 357 -6.11 -9.47 34.43
N GLN A 358 -6.17 -10.80 34.63
CA GLN A 358 -6.42 -11.37 35.95
C GLN A 358 -5.08 -11.62 36.70
N PRO A 359 -4.77 -10.87 37.75
CA PRO A 359 -3.60 -11.14 38.58
C PRO A 359 -3.90 -12.29 39.53
N GLY A 360 -3.20 -13.40 39.36
CA GLY A 360 -2.97 -14.40 40.40
C GLY A 360 -3.98 -15.54 40.45
N GLN A 361 -3.74 -16.58 39.60
CA GLN A 361 -3.90 -17.96 40.06
C GLN A 361 -2.99 -18.85 39.20
N SER A 362 -1.91 -19.28 39.84
CA SER A 362 -1.00 -20.32 39.36
C SER A 362 -1.72 -21.66 39.32
N ASN A 363 -1.41 -22.46 38.31
CA ASN A 363 -1.65 -23.88 38.17
C ASN A 363 -3.09 -24.31 37.81
N ALA A 364 -3.36 -24.38 36.52
CA ALA A 364 -4.11 -25.52 35.98
C ALA A 364 -3.90 -25.58 34.45
N ILE A 365 -3.53 -26.74 34.01
CA ILE A 365 -3.38 -27.19 32.61
C ILE A 365 -4.66 -26.87 31.83
N LEU A 366 -4.54 -26.17 30.73
CA LEU A 366 -5.64 -25.78 29.84
C LEU A 366 -6.34 -26.99 29.19
N PRO A 367 -7.67 -26.96 29.16
CA PRO A 367 -8.42 -27.39 27.98
C PRO A 367 -9.08 -26.17 27.31
N ALA A 368 -8.88 -26.07 26.00
CA ALA A 368 -9.55 -25.11 25.14
C ALA A 368 -11.07 -25.37 25.16
N ALA A 369 -11.82 -24.36 25.52
CA ALA A 369 -13.21 -24.02 25.16
C ALA A 369 -14.01 -23.53 26.35
N HIS A 370 -14.44 -22.28 26.31
CA HIS A 370 -15.85 -21.90 26.61
C HIS A 370 -15.96 -20.37 26.68
N CYS A 371 -16.43 -19.75 25.60
CA CYS A 371 -17.18 -18.49 25.69
C CYS A 371 -18.65 -18.86 25.41
N GLN A 372 -19.41 -19.13 26.47
CA GLN A 372 -20.87 -19.21 26.39
C GLN A 372 -21.47 -17.84 26.66
N ALA A 373 -22.30 -17.37 25.74
CA ALA A 373 -23.19 -16.27 25.94
C ALA A 373 -24.37 -16.72 26.82
N HIS A 374 -24.60 -16.01 27.91
CA HIS A 374 -25.84 -16.09 28.69
C HIS A 374 -27.00 -15.59 27.85
N HIS A 375 -28.05 -16.39 27.72
CA HIS A 375 -29.41 -15.94 27.47
C HIS A 375 -30.40 -16.76 28.31
N ASP A 376 -31.36 -16.06 28.81
CA ASP A 376 -32.29 -16.26 29.90
C ASP A 376 -33.11 -17.55 29.94
N GLN A 377 -33.56 -17.86 31.16
CA GLN A 377 -34.33 -18.98 31.67
C GLN A 377 -35.77 -18.97 31.24
N ALA A 378 -36.32 -20.17 31.00
CA ALA A 378 -37.71 -20.51 31.33
C ALA A 378 -37.79 -22.04 31.61
N PRO A 379 -38.74 -22.51 32.49
CA PRO A 379 -38.59 -23.68 33.33
C PRO A 379 -39.13 -25.00 32.69
N PRO A 380 -38.95 -26.17 33.36
CA PRO A 380 -38.96 -27.48 32.73
C PRO A 380 -40.33 -28.16 32.80
N THR A 381 -40.67 -28.98 31.81
CA THR A 381 -41.61 -30.10 31.93
C THR A 381 -41.06 -31.36 31.31
N ALA A 382 -41.26 -32.40 32.05
CA ALA A 382 -41.04 -33.80 32.11
C ALA A 382 -40.87 -34.66 30.81
N THR A 383 -39.95 -35.63 30.96
CA THR A 383 -39.97 -37.07 30.54
C THR A 383 -40.10 -37.43 29.08
N GLU A 384 -39.05 -38.12 28.54
CA GLU A 384 -39.06 -39.49 28.08
C GLU A 384 -37.70 -40.01 27.65
N GLU A 385 -37.54 -41.34 27.75
CA GLU A 385 -36.35 -42.19 27.73
C GLU A 385 -35.55 -42.25 26.41
N GLY A 386 -34.23 -42.36 26.54
CA GLY A 386 -33.45 -43.42 25.87
C GLY A 386 -32.96 -43.20 24.45
N LYS A 387 -31.69 -42.73 24.31
CA LYS A 387 -30.60 -43.37 23.54
C LYS A 387 -29.35 -42.49 23.52
N PRO A 388 -28.11 -43.03 23.52
CA PRO A 388 -26.91 -42.22 23.64
C PRO A 388 -26.58 -41.54 22.32
N VAL A 389 -26.66 -40.20 22.30
CA VAL A 389 -26.22 -39.37 21.15
C VAL A 389 -24.74 -39.04 21.33
N LYS A 390 -23.95 -39.45 20.34
CA LYS A 390 -22.52 -39.16 20.20
C LYS A 390 -22.24 -37.66 20.39
N LYS A 391 -21.52 -37.29 21.43
CA LYS A 391 -20.89 -35.96 21.59
C LYS A 391 -19.80 -35.81 20.53
N GLY A 392 -20.01 -34.94 19.57
CA GLY A 392 -19.01 -34.55 18.60
C GLY A 392 -19.65 -34.06 17.32
N ASN A 393 -20.06 -32.78 17.25
CA ASN A 393 -20.18 -32.04 16.00
C ASN A 393 -20.91 -30.69 16.11
N TRP A 394 -21.13 -30.10 17.31
CA TRP A 394 -21.83 -28.83 17.41
C TRP A 394 -20.95 -27.61 17.07
N VAL A 395 -19.63 -27.72 17.25
CA VAL A 395 -18.69 -26.61 16.93
C VAL A 395 -18.47 -26.48 15.43
N ASN A 396 -18.52 -27.61 14.69
CA ASN A 396 -18.37 -27.59 13.23
C ASN A 396 -19.65 -27.11 12.52
N ASN A 397 -20.84 -27.39 13.03
CA ASN A 397 -22.09 -27.03 12.36
C ASN A 397 -22.39 -25.52 12.41
N GLN A 398 -21.98 -24.77 13.46
CA GLN A 398 -22.14 -23.32 13.47
C GLN A 398 -21.11 -22.61 12.58
N GLN A 399 -19.91 -23.16 12.44
CA GLN A 399 -18.96 -22.70 11.45
C GLN A 399 -19.43 -22.99 10.02
N ASP A 400 -20.01 -24.14 9.76
CA ASP A 400 -20.50 -24.54 8.44
C ASP A 400 -21.76 -23.75 8.01
N LEU A 401 -22.67 -23.42 8.92
CA LEU A 401 -23.85 -22.57 8.64
C LEU A 401 -23.49 -21.09 8.39
N ILE A 402 -22.49 -20.57 9.07
CA ILE A 402 -21.95 -19.22 8.80
C ILE A 402 -21.17 -19.21 7.48
N MET A 403 -20.73 -20.36 7.01
CA MET A 403 -19.82 -20.51 5.87
C MET A 403 -20.50 -20.78 4.53
N GLU A 404 -21.75 -21.24 4.52
CA GLU A 404 -22.53 -21.39 3.29
C GLU A 404 -22.96 -20.04 2.67
N ASP A 405 -23.12 -19.01 3.50
CA ASP A 405 -23.38 -17.62 3.07
C ASP A 405 -22.13 -16.90 2.49
N LEU A 406 -20.94 -17.49 2.58
CA LEU A 406 -19.66 -16.88 2.19
C LEU A 406 -19.17 -17.30 0.79
N LYS A 407 -19.92 -18.13 0.07
CA LYS A 407 -19.58 -18.48 -1.32
C LYS A 407 -19.65 -17.24 -2.19
N GLU A 408 -18.50 -16.86 -2.72
CA GLU A 408 -18.42 -15.74 -3.67
C GLU A 408 -19.36 -15.96 -4.87
N PRO A 409 -19.90 -14.86 -5.44
CA PRO A 409 -20.87 -14.92 -6.57
C PRO A 409 -20.34 -15.63 -7.82
N CYS A 410 -19.04 -15.90 -7.92
CA CYS A 410 -18.44 -16.68 -9.01
C CYS A 410 -18.43 -18.19 -8.76
N ASP A 411 -18.63 -18.67 -7.50
CA ASP A 411 -18.61 -20.09 -7.19
C ASP A 411 -19.96 -20.79 -7.38
N ASN A 412 -21.06 -20.04 -7.37
CA ASN A 412 -22.37 -20.61 -7.65
C ASN A 412 -22.60 -20.66 -9.18
N GLY A 413 -22.00 -21.64 -9.83
CA GLY A 413 -22.46 -22.12 -11.12
C GLY A 413 -23.86 -22.68 -10.95
N ILE A 414 -24.82 -22.11 -11.65
CA ILE A 414 -26.17 -22.67 -11.84
C ILE A 414 -25.98 -24.09 -12.35
N LYS A 415 -26.40 -25.08 -11.53
CA LYS A 415 -26.74 -26.41 -12.03
C LYS A 415 -28.03 -26.33 -12.83
#